data_9fd375b9be471d9a59118ba067079a9a
#
_entry.id   9fd375b9be471d9a59118ba067079a9a
#
_cell.length_a   1.000
_cell.length_b   1.000
_cell.length_c   1.000
_cell.angle_alpha   90.00
_cell.angle_beta   90.00
_cell.angle_gamma   90.00
#
_symmetry.space_group_name_H-M   'P 1'
#
loop_
_entity.id
_entity.type
_entity.pdbx_description
1 polymer ?
#
loop_
_entity_poly.entity_id
_entity_poly.type
_entity_poly.pdbx_seq_one_letter_code
_entity_poly.pdbx_strand_id
1 'polypeptide(L)'
;MLPLRAGRRAYLGSLLWFSLLWRRPNPALAQATAVGPLDPSSREILEAVVDAIVPRDQDPGALDAGVPARILAHLSTHPEALKLYQAGLELVDRLARQSGASSFRALDGPERERILSSLASTPDDPREAGGLFLARVRRDVLALYWGAVVGQGVVGYRPPLSGYLEYANPPSETRRSRP
;
A
#
# COMPACT_ATOMS: atom_id res chain seq x y z
N MET A 1 -31.94 -76.62 -17.18
CA MET A 1 -30.51 -76.78 -17.39
C MET A 1 -29.91 -75.46 -17.83
N LEU A 2 -28.90 -75.02 -17.10
CA LEU A 2 -27.97 -73.94 -17.33
C LEU A 2 -28.43 -72.46 -17.25
N PRO A 3 -27.75 -71.66 -16.41
CA PRO A 3 -28.01 -70.29 -16.21
C PRO A 3 -27.09 -69.38 -17.03
N LEU A 4 -27.62 -68.25 -17.47
CA LEU A 4 -26.85 -67.16 -18.06
C LEU A 4 -26.50 -66.15 -17.01
N ARG A 5 -25.21 -66.03 -16.66
CA ARG A 5 -24.57 -64.95 -15.92
C ARG A 5 -24.48 -63.73 -16.81
N ALA A 6 -25.22 -62.68 -16.55
CA ALA A 6 -25.03 -61.36 -17.13
C ALA A 6 -24.13 -60.52 -16.24
N GLY A 7 -22.99 -60.11 -16.81
CA GLY A 7 -21.94 -59.36 -16.12
C GLY A 7 -22.32 -57.94 -15.78
N ARG A 8 -22.14 -57.61 -14.49
CA ARG A 8 -22.10 -56.24 -13.97
C ARG A 8 -20.75 -55.61 -14.30
N ARG A 9 -20.61 -54.93 -15.40
CA ARG A 9 -19.46 -54.05 -15.67
C ARG A 9 -19.87 -53.04 -16.74
N ALA A 10 -20.23 -51.82 -16.38
CA ALA A 10 -20.11 -50.60 -17.16
C ALA A 10 -21.01 -49.44 -16.65
N TYR A 11 -20.80 -48.94 -15.49
CA TYR A 11 -21.38 -47.62 -15.10
C TYR A 11 -20.49 -46.84 -14.11
N LEU A 12 -19.18 -46.88 -14.25
CA LEU A 12 -18.29 -46.09 -13.39
C LEU A 12 -17.42 -45.07 -14.13
N GLY A 13 -17.72 -44.80 -15.43
CA GLY A 13 -16.90 -43.90 -16.26
C GLY A 13 -17.42 -42.49 -16.50
N SER A 14 -18.62 -42.13 -16.06
CA SER A 14 -19.26 -40.86 -16.47
C SER A 14 -19.34 -39.78 -15.42
N LEU A 15 -18.88 -39.97 -14.18
CA LEU A 15 -19.01 -38.96 -13.11
C LEU A 15 -17.76 -38.12 -12.88
N LEU A 16 -16.63 -38.38 -13.55
CA LEU A 16 -15.39 -37.62 -13.36
C LEU A 16 -15.21 -36.44 -14.33
N TRP A 17 -16.05 -36.34 -15.37
CA TRP A 17 -15.93 -35.23 -16.34
C TRP A 17 -16.77 -34.00 -15.99
N PHE A 18 -17.68 -34.09 -15.00
CA PHE A 18 -18.55 -32.97 -14.64
C PHE A 18 -17.95 -32.03 -13.59
N SER A 19 -16.91 -32.47 -12.90
CA SER A 19 -16.26 -31.66 -11.82
C SER A 19 -15.20 -30.70 -12.32
N LEU A 20 -14.71 -30.82 -13.58
CA LEU A 20 -13.66 -29.94 -14.12
C LEU A 20 -14.19 -28.67 -14.82
N LEU A 21 -15.49 -28.64 -15.10
CA LEU A 21 -16.13 -27.49 -15.79
C LEU A 21 -16.60 -26.36 -14.86
N TRP A 22 -16.58 -26.57 -13.54
CA TRP A 22 -17.10 -25.58 -12.58
C TRP A 22 -16.02 -24.70 -11.93
N ARG A 23 -14.78 -24.81 -12.36
CA ARG A 23 -13.68 -23.98 -11.88
C ARG A 23 -13.14 -23.02 -12.93
N ARG A 24 -14.02 -22.45 -13.75
CA ARG A 24 -13.65 -21.22 -14.48
C ARG A 24 -13.84 -20.07 -13.50
N PRO A 25 -12.76 -19.39 -13.06
CA PRO A 25 -12.93 -18.15 -12.29
C PRO A 25 -13.76 -17.22 -13.17
N ASN A 26 -14.88 -16.77 -12.64
CA ASN A 26 -15.75 -15.82 -13.34
C ASN A 26 -14.93 -14.56 -13.56
N PRO A 27 -14.57 -14.16 -14.80
CA PRO A 27 -13.75 -12.98 -15.05
C PRO A 27 -14.44 -11.69 -14.54
N ALA A 28 -15.77 -11.70 -14.43
CA ALA A 28 -16.53 -10.60 -13.84
C ALA A 28 -16.31 -10.46 -12.33
N LEU A 29 -16.06 -11.55 -11.59
CA LEU A 29 -15.71 -11.50 -10.17
C LEU A 29 -14.25 -11.08 -9.94
N ALA A 30 -13.34 -11.45 -10.87
CA ALA A 30 -11.96 -10.96 -10.82
C ALA A 30 -11.86 -9.45 -11.13
N GLN A 31 -12.76 -8.93 -11.95
CA GLN A 31 -12.85 -7.48 -12.22
C GLN A 31 -13.55 -6.70 -11.11
N ALA A 32 -14.44 -7.32 -10.33
CA ALA A 32 -15.10 -6.67 -9.20
C ALA A 32 -14.16 -6.36 -8.02
N THR A 33 -12.99 -7.00 -7.93
CA THR A 33 -11.94 -6.69 -6.96
C THR A 33 -11.04 -5.52 -7.35
N ALA A 34 -11.22 -4.96 -8.54
CA ALA A 34 -10.44 -3.83 -9.05
C ALA A 34 -11.08 -2.45 -8.80
N VAL A 35 -12.23 -2.38 -8.11
CA VAL A 35 -12.91 -1.10 -7.84
C VAL A 35 -12.31 -0.42 -6.61
N GLY A 36 -11.11 0.07 -6.75
CA GLY A 36 -10.52 1.03 -5.83
C GLY A 36 -10.44 2.42 -6.50
N PRO A 37 -10.12 3.47 -5.76
CA PRO A 37 -10.06 4.84 -6.27
C PRO A 37 -8.99 5.04 -7.34
N LEU A 38 -7.98 4.17 -7.40
CA LEU A 38 -6.92 4.17 -8.41
C LEU A 38 -6.98 2.87 -9.23
N ASP A 39 -6.61 2.96 -10.51
CA ASP A 39 -6.43 1.80 -11.37
C ASP A 39 -5.21 0.95 -10.94
N PRO A 40 -5.08 -0.30 -11.41
CA PRO A 40 -4.00 -1.19 -10.97
C PRO A 40 -2.60 -0.64 -11.20
N SER A 41 -2.35 0.02 -12.34
CA SER A 41 -1.04 0.59 -12.67
C SER A 41 -0.70 1.74 -11.72
N SER A 42 -1.62 2.65 -11.49
CA SER A 42 -1.45 3.76 -10.53
C SER A 42 -1.22 3.27 -9.09
N ARG A 43 -1.80 2.13 -8.69
CA ARG A 43 -1.53 1.51 -7.38
C ARG A 43 -0.09 1.01 -7.28
N GLU A 44 0.41 0.34 -8.29
CA GLU A 44 1.80 -0.14 -8.33
C GLU A 44 2.80 1.04 -8.28
N ILE A 45 2.48 2.15 -8.96
CA ILE A 45 3.29 3.36 -8.88
C ILE A 45 3.21 3.98 -7.48
N LEU A 46 2.02 4.03 -6.86
CA LEU A 46 1.85 4.50 -5.48
C LEU A 46 2.70 3.68 -4.51
N GLU A 47 2.69 2.36 -4.61
CA GLU A 47 3.53 1.48 -3.78
C GLU A 47 5.02 1.81 -3.95
N ALA A 48 5.48 2.02 -5.19
CA ALA A 48 6.87 2.40 -5.46
C ALA A 48 7.22 3.80 -4.92
N VAL A 49 6.29 4.76 -4.93
CA VAL A 49 6.47 6.08 -4.30
C VAL A 49 6.53 5.97 -2.79
N VAL A 50 5.65 5.19 -2.19
CA VAL A 50 5.61 4.94 -0.73
C VAL A 50 6.90 4.27 -0.26
N ASP A 51 7.38 3.28 -1.00
CA ASP A 51 8.64 2.58 -0.75
C ASP A 51 9.85 3.52 -0.86
N ALA A 52 9.86 4.43 -1.83
CA ALA A 52 10.92 5.41 -1.98
C ALA A 52 10.96 6.47 -0.86
N ILE A 53 9.83 6.73 -0.18
CA ILE A 53 9.76 7.70 0.94
C ILE A 53 10.21 7.08 2.26
N VAL A 54 9.79 5.85 2.55
CA VAL A 54 10.20 5.08 3.74
C VAL A 54 10.51 3.65 3.29
N PRO A 55 11.71 3.43 2.75
CA PRO A 55 12.13 2.13 2.29
C PRO A 55 12.34 1.16 3.46
N ARG A 56 12.29 -0.13 3.16
CA ARG A 56 12.73 -1.16 4.09
C ARG A 56 14.25 -1.20 4.10
N ASP A 57 14.86 -1.10 5.26
CA ASP A 57 16.29 -1.31 5.50
C ASP A 57 16.49 -2.27 6.70
N GLN A 58 17.15 -1.84 7.77
CA GLN A 58 17.23 -2.58 9.03
C GLN A 58 15.90 -2.59 9.77
N ASP A 59 15.09 -1.58 9.53
CA ASP A 59 13.75 -1.41 10.06
C ASP A 59 12.67 -1.69 9.01
N PRO A 60 11.44 -2.07 9.42
CA PRO A 60 10.32 -2.24 8.50
C PRO A 60 9.97 -0.93 7.79
N GLY A 61 9.75 -0.99 6.46
CA GLY A 61 9.36 0.15 5.66
C GLY A 61 7.86 0.47 5.68
N ALA A 62 7.46 1.50 4.93
CA ALA A 62 6.06 1.92 4.86
C ALA A 62 5.14 0.87 4.21
N LEU A 63 5.68 0.02 3.33
CA LEU A 63 4.92 -1.10 2.76
C LEU A 63 4.56 -2.12 3.84
N ASP A 64 5.49 -2.45 4.74
CA ASP A 64 5.27 -3.36 5.86
C ASP A 64 4.24 -2.82 6.86
N ALA A 65 4.15 -1.50 6.99
CA ALA A 65 3.15 -0.82 7.81
C ALA A 65 1.77 -0.72 7.14
N GLY A 66 1.61 -1.24 5.92
CA GLY A 66 0.35 -1.21 5.17
C GLY A 66 -0.10 0.19 4.75
N VAL A 67 0.85 1.14 4.61
CA VAL A 67 0.56 2.54 4.28
C VAL A 67 -0.20 2.70 2.96
N PRO A 68 0.11 1.98 1.85
CA PRO A 68 -0.63 2.14 0.60
C PRO A 68 -2.12 1.84 0.74
N ALA A 69 -2.48 0.77 1.43
CA ALA A 69 -3.88 0.40 1.65
C ALA A 69 -4.65 1.49 2.43
N ARG A 70 -4.01 2.11 3.42
CA ARG A 70 -4.59 3.19 4.21
C ARG A 70 -4.74 4.48 3.39
N ILE A 71 -3.78 4.79 2.50
CA ILE A 71 -3.92 5.89 1.55
C ILE A 71 -5.11 5.63 0.62
N LEU A 72 -5.22 4.44 0.03
CA LEU A 72 -6.33 4.09 -0.85
C LEU A 72 -7.69 4.21 -0.14
N ALA A 73 -7.79 3.76 1.10
CA ALA A 73 -9.00 3.93 1.91
C ALA A 73 -9.35 5.42 2.13
N HIS A 74 -8.35 6.27 2.37
CA HIS A 74 -8.54 7.71 2.49
C HIS A 74 -9.01 8.34 1.17
N LEU A 75 -8.38 7.97 0.05
CA LEU A 75 -8.71 8.50 -1.26
C LEU A 75 -10.12 8.13 -1.72
N SER A 76 -10.67 6.99 -1.27
CA SER A 76 -12.03 6.57 -1.63
C SER A 76 -13.12 7.51 -1.10
N THR A 77 -12.82 8.29 -0.07
CA THR A 77 -13.77 9.22 0.57
C THR A 77 -13.42 10.69 0.34
N HIS A 78 -12.27 10.98 -0.31
CA HIS A 78 -11.76 12.34 -0.50
C HIS A 78 -11.44 12.62 -1.97
N PRO A 79 -12.43 13.01 -2.80
CA PRO A 79 -12.28 13.15 -4.26
C PRO A 79 -11.23 14.19 -4.67
N GLU A 80 -11.05 15.28 -3.92
CA GLU A 80 -10.02 16.26 -4.23
C GLU A 80 -8.60 15.71 -3.99
N ALA A 81 -8.41 14.95 -2.93
CA ALA A 81 -7.15 14.25 -2.71
C ALA A 81 -6.89 13.20 -3.81
N LEU A 82 -7.94 12.47 -4.22
CA LEU A 82 -7.84 11.51 -5.31
C LEU A 82 -7.36 12.16 -6.61
N LYS A 83 -7.92 13.29 -7.01
CA LYS A 83 -7.48 14.03 -8.22
C LYS A 83 -6.01 14.40 -8.14
N LEU A 84 -5.56 14.92 -6.99
CA LEU A 84 -4.16 15.28 -6.78
C LEU A 84 -3.24 14.06 -6.90
N TYR A 85 -3.63 12.92 -6.31
CA TYR A 85 -2.86 11.68 -6.40
C TYR A 85 -2.82 11.14 -7.82
N GLN A 86 -3.93 11.12 -8.54
CA GLN A 86 -3.98 10.68 -9.95
C GLN A 86 -3.03 11.52 -10.81
N ALA A 87 -3.14 12.84 -10.74
CA ALA A 87 -2.28 13.75 -11.52
C ALA A 87 -0.79 13.60 -11.14
N GLY A 88 -0.48 13.45 -9.85
CA GLY A 88 0.88 13.30 -9.36
C GLY A 88 1.52 11.97 -9.74
N LEU A 89 0.79 10.87 -9.62
CA LEU A 89 1.28 9.53 -10.02
C LEU A 89 1.51 9.46 -11.54
N GLU A 90 0.61 10.05 -12.34
CA GLU A 90 0.79 10.16 -13.79
C GLU A 90 2.03 10.98 -14.15
N LEU A 91 2.27 12.11 -13.46
CA LEU A 91 3.45 12.93 -13.68
C LEU A 91 4.74 12.17 -13.34
N VAL A 92 4.80 11.48 -12.22
CA VAL A 92 5.94 10.67 -11.78
C VAL A 92 6.25 9.56 -12.79
N ASP A 93 5.24 8.86 -13.30
CA ASP A 93 5.40 7.82 -14.32
C ASP A 93 5.85 8.40 -15.68
N ARG A 94 5.33 9.56 -16.03
CA ARG A 94 5.76 10.27 -17.24
C ARG A 94 7.24 10.67 -17.18
N LEU A 95 7.71 11.19 -16.04
CA LEU A 95 9.12 11.54 -15.84
C LEU A 95 10.01 10.29 -15.89
N ALA A 96 9.57 9.17 -15.33
CA ALA A 96 10.28 7.90 -15.42
C ALA A 96 10.43 7.42 -16.87
N ARG A 97 9.36 7.53 -17.66
CA ARG A 97 9.42 7.19 -19.11
C ARG A 97 10.33 8.13 -19.88
N GLN A 98 10.37 9.41 -19.55
CA GLN A 98 11.28 10.37 -20.15
C GLN A 98 12.75 10.07 -19.84
N SER A 99 13.05 9.45 -18.70
CA SER A 99 14.40 8.96 -18.36
C SER A 99 14.76 7.63 -19.03
N GLY A 100 13.86 7.03 -19.83
CA GLY A 100 14.09 5.78 -20.54
C GLY A 100 13.56 4.54 -19.84
N ALA A 101 12.94 4.65 -18.66
CA ALA A 101 12.32 3.52 -17.98
C ALA A 101 10.95 3.16 -18.58
N SER A 102 10.51 1.94 -18.39
CA SER A 102 9.16 1.51 -18.78
C SER A 102 8.06 2.08 -17.88
N SER A 103 8.37 2.33 -16.61
CA SER A 103 7.50 2.96 -15.62
C SER A 103 8.34 3.40 -14.40
N PHE A 104 7.75 4.21 -13.52
CA PHE A 104 8.40 4.59 -12.25
C PHE A 104 8.70 3.38 -11.35
N ARG A 105 7.86 2.36 -11.37
CA ARG A 105 8.07 1.12 -10.64
C ARG A 105 9.34 0.37 -11.08
N ALA A 106 9.71 0.48 -12.37
CA ALA A 106 10.87 -0.21 -12.92
C ALA A 106 12.22 0.42 -12.55
N LEU A 107 12.18 1.63 -11.98
CA LEU A 107 13.38 2.34 -11.53
C LEU A 107 13.94 1.76 -10.23
N ASP A 108 15.23 1.87 -10.04
CA ASP A 108 15.90 1.58 -8.76
C ASP A 108 15.67 2.69 -7.71
N GLY A 109 16.10 2.46 -6.47
CA GLY A 109 15.91 3.40 -5.36
C GLY A 109 16.51 4.79 -5.64
N PRO A 110 17.79 4.91 -6.02
CA PRO A 110 18.43 6.19 -6.34
C PRO A 110 17.75 6.95 -7.49
N GLU A 111 17.27 6.26 -8.51
CA GLU A 111 16.57 6.86 -9.64
C GLU A 111 15.18 7.38 -9.23
N ARG A 112 14.45 6.58 -8.43
CA ARG A 112 13.16 7.01 -7.86
C ARG A 112 13.33 8.27 -7.03
N GLU A 113 14.34 8.30 -6.15
CA GLU A 113 14.62 9.47 -5.32
C GLU A 113 14.97 10.69 -6.16
N ARG A 114 15.75 10.55 -7.22
CA ARG A 114 16.09 11.65 -8.14
C ARG A 114 14.84 12.24 -8.78
N ILE A 115 13.90 11.42 -9.27
CA ILE A 115 12.64 11.90 -9.84
C ILE A 115 11.80 12.62 -8.78
N LEU A 116 11.63 12.02 -7.60
CA LEU A 116 10.86 12.65 -6.52
C LEU A 116 11.49 13.97 -6.06
N SER A 117 12.84 14.03 -6.00
CA SER A 117 13.56 15.26 -5.66
C SER A 117 13.40 16.34 -6.72
N SER A 118 13.33 15.97 -8.01
CA SER A 118 13.10 16.95 -9.08
C SER A 118 11.74 17.67 -8.95
N LEU A 119 10.73 16.97 -8.42
CA LEU A 119 9.42 17.59 -8.14
C LEU A 119 9.48 18.64 -7.01
N ALA A 120 10.44 18.49 -6.08
CA ALA A 120 10.63 19.46 -5.00
C ALA A 120 11.39 20.71 -5.46
N SER A 121 12.15 20.60 -6.55
CA SER A 121 13.13 21.60 -6.97
C SER A 121 12.60 22.54 -8.06
N THR A 122 11.31 22.52 -8.40
CA THR A 122 10.73 23.43 -9.39
C THR A 122 10.70 24.85 -8.79
N PRO A 123 11.60 25.77 -9.22
CA PRO A 123 11.84 27.01 -8.50
C PRO A 123 10.75 28.07 -8.67
N ASP A 124 9.93 27.96 -9.71
CA ASP A 124 9.12 29.08 -10.19
C ASP A 124 7.65 29.04 -9.71
N ASP A 125 7.10 27.93 -9.26
CA ASP A 125 5.79 27.89 -8.62
C ASP A 125 5.65 26.71 -7.63
N PRO A 126 5.67 26.96 -6.32
CA PRO A 126 5.37 25.92 -5.32
C PRO A 126 3.93 25.38 -5.44
N ARG A 127 3.12 25.96 -6.32
CA ARG A 127 1.75 25.48 -6.61
C ARG A 127 1.69 24.53 -7.79
N GLU A 128 2.81 24.25 -8.48
CA GLU A 128 2.82 23.24 -9.51
C GLU A 128 2.38 21.89 -8.94
N ALA A 129 1.55 21.19 -9.70
CA ALA A 129 0.91 19.94 -9.30
C ALA A 129 1.90 18.88 -8.75
N GLY A 130 3.15 18.89 -9.23
CA GLY A 130 4.21 18.00 -8.78
C GLY A 130 4.67 18.28 -7.35
N GLY A 131 4.95 19.54 -7.02
CA GLY A 131 5.36 19.95 -5.67
C GLY A 131 4.24 19.74 -4.64
N LEU A 132 3.00 20.09 -5.00
CA LEU A 132 1.83 19.84 -4.14
C LEU A 132 1.61 18.34 -3.89
N PHE A 133 1.74 17.52 -4.93
CA PHE A 133 1.63 16.07 -4.80
C PHE A 133 2.72 15.52 -3.89
N LEU A 134 3.99 15.89 -4.11
CA LEU A 134 5.10 15.41 -3.30
C LEU A 134 4.95 15.80 -1.83
N ALA A 135 4.59 17.06 -1.54
CA ALA A 135 4.35 17.52 -0.18
C ALA A 135 3.20 16.75 0.48
N ARG A 136 2.13 16.50 -0.28
CA ARG A 136 0.97 15.76 0.21
C ARG A 136 1.31 14.29 0.48
N VAL A 137 1.90 13.57 -0.48
CA VAL A 137 2.19 12.16 -0.31
C VAL A 137 3.22 11.91 0.79
N ARG A 138 4.27 12.74 0.90
CA ARG A 138 5.23 12.66 2.02
C ARG A 138 4.55 12.81 3.38
N ARG A 139 3.72 13.83 3.53
CA ARG A 139 2.97 14.03 4.77
C ARG A 139 2.08 12.84 5.10
N ASP A 140 1.33 12.34 4.13
CA ASP A 140 0.40 11.24 4.34
C ASP A 140 1.15 9.93 4.67
N VAL A 141 2.24 9.64 3.96
CA VAL A 141 3.09 8.45 4.22
C VAL A 141 3.68 8.51 5.62
N LEU A 142 4.31 9.63 6.00
CA LEU A 142 4.94 9.76 7.31
C LEU A 142 3.91 9.72 8.45
N ALA A 143 2.77 10.41 8.30
CA ALA A 143 1.71 10.39 9.31
C ALA A 143 1.14 8.98 9.51
N LEU A 144 0.91 8.24 8.42
CA LEU A 144 0.38 6.88 8.47
C LEU A 144 1.42 5.87 8.98
N TYR A 145 2.68 6.04 8.62
CA TYR A 145 3.77 5.17 9.08
C TYR A 145 4.00 5.31 10.60
N TRP A 146 4.21 6.53 11.09
CA TRP A 146 4.39 6.78 12.53
C TRP A 146 3.12 6.56 13.35
N GLY A 147 1.96 6.63 12.74
CA GLY A 147 0.68 6.25 13.35
C GLY A 147 0.43 4.73 13.37
N ALA A 148 1.27 3.92 12.73
CA ALA A 148 1.17 2.46 12.74
C ALA A 148 2.01 1.85 13.87
N VAL A 149 1.56 0.70 14.38
CA VAL A 149 2.29 -0.05 15.43
C VAL A 149 3.73 -0.37 14.99
N VAL A 150 3.91 -0.69 13.69
CA VAL A 150 5.22 -0.97 13.10
C VAL A 150 6.16 0.23 13.22
N GLY A 151 5.76 1.43 12.77
CA GLY A 151 6.57 2.64 12.86
C GLY A 151 6.80 3.08 14.31
N GLN A 152 5.79 2.94 15.18
CA GLN A 152 5.95 3.22 16.61
C GLN A 152 6.99 2.30 17.25
N GLY A 153 7.03 1.03 16.83
CA GLY A 153 8.00 0.04 17.30
C GLY A 153 9.44 0.43 17.00
N VAL A 154 9.71 1.01 15.80
CA VAL A 154 11.04 1.45 15.37
C VAL A 154 11.63 2.49 16.33
N VAL A 155 10.83 3.44 16.80
CA VAL A 155 11.26 4.48 17.76
C VAL A 155 11.05 4.09 19.22
N GLY A 156 10.65 2.85 19.49
CA GLY A 156 10.39 2.38 20.85
C GLY A 156 9.19 3.03 21.53
N TYR A 157 8.32 3.70 20.75
CA TYR A 157 7.12 4.33 21.30
C TYR A 157 6.13 3.26 21.79
N ARG A 158 5.73 3.38 23.03
CA ARG A 158 4.67 2.57 23.63
C ARG A 158 3.53 3.50 24.03
N PRO A 159 2.38 3.47 23.35
CA PRO A 159 1.25 4.26 23.79
C PRO A 159 0.85 3.83 25.21
N PRO A 160 0.62 4.77 26.13
CA PRO A 160 0.19 4.44 27.48
C PRO A 160 -1.18 3.77 27.42
N LEU A 161 -1.25 2.48 27.78
CA LEU A 161 -2.49 1.70 27.76
C LEU A 161 -3.51 2.16 28.83
N SER A 162 -3.05 2.92 29.85
CA SER A 162 -3.84 3.32 31.01
C SER A 162 -3.85 4.85 31.24
N GLY A 163 -3.57 5.64 30.21
CA GLY A 163 -3.36 7.09 30.36
C GLY A 163 -2.03 7.39 31.07
N TYR A 164 -1.79 8.64 31.36
CA TYR A 164 -0.56 9.12 32.00
C TYR A 164 -0.61 8.91 33.54
N LEU A 165 -0.81 7.67 34.01
CA LEU A 165 -0.87 7.37 35.45
C LEU A 165 0.41 7.78 36.18
N GLU A 166 1.55 7.73 35.52
CA GLU A 166 2.82 8.22 36.01
C GLU A 166 2.84 9.75 36.28
N TYR A 167 2.03 10.51 35.54
CA TYR A 167 1.84 11.95 35.77
C TYR A 167 0.76 12.21 36.82
N ALA A 168 -0.20 11.31 37.01
CA ALA A 168 -1.19 11.40 38.07
C ALA A 168 -0.57 11.12 39.46
N ASN A 169 0.42 10.21 39.52
CA ASN A 169 1.15 9.85 40.73
C ASN A 169 2.66 9.91 40.47
N PRO A 170 3.28 11.09 40.39
CA PRO A 170 4.73 11.21 40.24
C PRO A 170 5.43 10.55 41.42
N PRO A 171 6.53 9.81 41.20
CA PRO A 171 7.30 9.20 42.28
C PRO A 171 7.65 10.23 43.34
N SER A 172 7.51 9.87 44.59
CA SER A 172 7.71 10.74 45.73
C SER A 172 9.12 11.39 45.83
N GLU A 173 10.08 10.81 45.12
CA GLU A 173 11.46 11.28 45.01
C GLU A 173 11.61 12.57 44.18
N THR A 174 10.73 12.84 43.23
CA THR A 174 10.76 14.06 42.41
C THR A 174 10.36 15.33 43.22
N ARG A 175 9.77 15.14 44.40
CA ARG A 175 9.31 16.24 45.27
C ARG A 175 10.42 16.84 46.17
N ARG A 176 11.59 16.16 46.27
CA ARG A 176 12.67 16.59 47.21
C ARG A 176 13.78 17.42 46.60
N SER A 177 13.75 17.73 45.30
CA SER A 177 14.83 18.42 44.62
C SER A 177 14.44 19.80 44.04
N ARG A 178 13.58 20.53 44.77
CA ARG A 178 13.45 22.00 44.51
C ARG A 178 13.97 22.73 45.76
N PRO A 179 15.08 23.49 45.61
CA PRO A 179 15.55 24.43 46.62
C PRO A 179 14.58 25.60 46.80
#